data_c39747228d8c1263d3d31191c29f897f
#
_entry.id   c39747228d8c1263d3d31191c29f897f
#
_cell.length_a   1.000
_cell.length_b   1.000
_cell.length_c   1.000
_cell.angle_alpha   90.00
_cell.angle_beta   90.00
_cell.angle_gamma   90.00
#
_symmetry.space_group_name_H-M   'P 1'
#
loop_
_entity.id
_entity.type
_entity.pdbx_description
1 polymer ?
#
loop_
_entity_poly.entity_id
_entity_poly.type
_entity_poly.pdbx_seq_one_letter_code
_entity_poly.pdbx_strand_id
1 'polypeptide(L)'
;MYILLAIVLLGVLITVHEFGHFAAARLCGIPVKEYSIGFGPKLIQWRSKKHETVFSIRPIPLGGYCMFYGDTDDDPNGEKKDDPRNSNNAPVWKRMISVAAGPLMNMVLAFVVAVGLMAAYGVTIATPFVASVTEGSPAAESGLTAGDVFVSVGGQEMTGRTVTDVSDAIG
;
A
#
# COMPACT_ATOMS: atom_id res chain seq x y z
N MET A 1 3.41 -11.94 19.84
CA MET A 1 3.94 -12.04 18.47
C MET A 1 3.21 -11.12 17.49
N TYR A 2 1.88 -11.18 17.39
CA TYR A 2 1.11 -10.36 16.42
C TYR A 2 1.23 -8.85 16.62
N ILE A 3 1.30 -8.37 17.87
CA ILE A 3 1.46 -6.93 18.16
C ILE A 3 2.81 -6.41 17.64
N LEU A 4 3.89 -7.16 17.83
CA LEU A 4 5.21 -6.77 17.31
C LEU A 4 5.20 -6.74 15.78
N LEU A 5 4.59 -7.74 15.14
CA LEU A 5 4.43 -7.77 13.69
C LEU A 5 3.63 -6.56 13.19
N ALA A 6 2.54 -6.23 13.86
CA ALA A 6 1.71 -5.07 13.49
C ALA A 6 2.50 -3.74 13.60
N ILE A 7 3.32 -3.59 14.65
CA ILE A 7 4.19 -2.42 14.82
C ILE A 7 5.21 -2.33 13.69
N VAL A 8 5.85 -3.45 13.31
CA VAL A 8 6.82 -3.48 12.21
C VAL A 8 6.15 -3.14 10.88
N LEU A 9 4.99 -3.73 10.58
CA LEU A 9 4.24 -3.45 9.36
C LEU A 9 3.81 -1.99 9.28
N LEU A 10 3.32 -1.43 10.40
CA LEU A 10 2.97 0.00 10.48
C LEU A 10 4.19 0.87 10.24
N GLY A 11 5.35 0.54 10.84
CA GLY A 11 6.60 1.25 10.63
C GLY A 11 7.04 1.24 9.15
N VAL A 12 6.91 0.10 8.47
CA VAL A 12 7.20 -0.01 7.03
C VAL A 12 6.24 0.86 6.21
N LEU A 13 4.93 0.78 6.48
CA LEU A 13 3.90 1.58 5.81
C LEU A 13 4.19 3.09 5.91
N ILE A 14 4.51 3.57 7.11
CA ILE A 14 4.80 4.98 7.33
C ILE A 14 6.12 5.36 6.66
N THR A 15 7.15 4.53 6.75
CA THR A 15 8.44 4.81 6.10
C THR A 15 8.30 4.94 4.58
N VAL A 16 7.51 4.07 3.94
CA VAL A 16 7.23 4.12 2.50
C VAL A 16 6.39 5.35 2.14
N HIS A 17 5.42 5.70 2.98
CA HIS A 17 4.62 6.91 2.85
C HIS A 17 5.52 8.17 2.85
N GLU A 18 6.35 8.32 3.87
CA GLU A 18 7.28 9.45 4.00
C GLU A 18 8.30 9.49 2.85
N PHE A 19 8.74 8.31 2.38
CA PHE A 19 9.59 8.22 1.20
C PHE A 19 8.88 8.75 -0.07
N GLY A 20 7.57 8.57 -0.19
CA GLY A 20 6.77 9.17 -1.26
C GLY A 20 6.88 10.70 -1.28
N HIS A 21 6.67 11.35 -0.12
CA HIS A 21 6.83 12.80 0.03
C HIS A 21 8.25 13.25 -0.33
N PHE A 22 9.24 12.56 0.21
CA PHE A 22 10.65 12.83 -0.05
C PHE A 22 10.99 12.74 -1.54
N ALA A 23 10.63 11.65 -2.19
CA ALA A 23 10.95 11.40 -3.60
C ALA A 23 10.29 12.43 -4.52
N ALA A 24 8.99 12.69 -4.31
CA ALA A 24 8.25 13.66 -5.11
C ALA A 24 8.76 15.09 -4.93
N ALA A 25 9.03 15.50 -3.69
CA ALA A 25 9.62 16.81 -3.41
C ALA A 25 10.96 16.99 -4.14
N ARG A 26 11.81 15.96 -4.10
CA ARG A 26 13.10 15.96 -4.78
C ARG A 26 12.95 16.09 -6.31
N LEU A 27 12.02 15.33 -6.90
CA LEU A 27 11.73 15.39 -8.35
C LEU A 27 11.16 16.75 -8.75
N CYS A 28 10.36 17.38 -7.89
CA CYS A 28 9.79 18.71 -8.09
C CYS A 28 10.78 19.85 -7.81
N GLY A 29 11.99 19.55 -7.31
CA GLY A 29 12.99 20.54 -6.95
C GLY A 29 12.69 21.29 -5.66
N ILE A 30 11.86 20.73 -4.77
CA ILE A 30 11.58 21.24 -3.43
C ILE A 30 12.66 20.72 -2.48
N PRO A 31 13.43 21.59 -1.80
CA PRO A 31 14.47 21.16 -0.87
C PRO A 31 13.87 20.50 0.37
N VAL A 32 14.39 19.32 0.71
CA VAL A 32 14.02 18.59 1.94
C VAL A 32 15.07 18.85 3.02
N LYS A 33 14.64 19.35 4.18
CA LYS A 33 15.50 19.67 5.32
C LYS A 33 15.96 18.41 6.04
N GLU A 34 15.02 17.54 6.42
CA GLU A 34 15.30 16.29 7.12
C GLU A 34 14.34 15.18 6.66
N TYR A 35 14.89 13.97 6.48
CA TYR A 35 14.15 12.74 6.30
C TYR A 35 14.51 11.79 7.43
N SER A 36 13.54 11.42 8.26
CA SER A 36 13.72 10.61 9.45
C SER A 36 12.92 9.33 9.39
N ILE A 37 13.57 8.21 9.73
CA ILE A 37 12.93 6.93 10.00
C ILE A 37 12.84 6.76 11.52
N GLY A 38 11.62 6.60 12.04
CA GLY A 38 11.36 6.50 13.47
C GLY A 38 11.21 7.83 14.17
N PHE A 39 10.91 7.76 15.47
CA PHE A 39 10.80 8.89 16.41
C PHE A 39 11.78 8.75 17.57
N GLY A 40 11.98 9.84 18.30
CA GLY A 40 12.85 9.89 19.47
C GLY A 40 14.20 10.55 19.20
N PRO A 41 15.21 10.33 20.06
CA PRO A 41 16.55 10.89 19.88
C PRO A 41 17.22 10.33 18.64
N LYS A 42 18.06 11.12 17.97
CA LYS A 42 18.80 10.71 16.80
C LYS A 42 19.88 9.70 17.18
N LEU A 43 19.75 8.44 16.72
CA LEU A 43 20.77 7.41 16.93
C LEU A 43 21.87 7.52 15.88
N ILE A 44 21.47 7.64 14.61
CA ILE A 44 22.37 7.79 13.48
C ILE A 44 21.91 8.98 12.66
N GLN A 45 22.86 9.83 12.28
CA GLN A 45 22.58 11.01 11.46
C GLN A 45 23.70 11.20 10.45
N TRP A 46 23.32 11.47 9.20
CA TRP A 46 24.27 11.91 8.17
C TRP A 46 23.65 12.97 7.28
N ARG A 47 24.46 13.83 6.70
CA ARG A 47 24.04 14.89 5.80
C ARG A 47 24.49 14.60 4.38
N SER A 48 23.57 14.69 3.42
CA SER A 48 23.91 14.57 2.00
C SER A 48 24.70 15.81 1.55
N LYS A 49 25.90 15.61 1.05
CA LYS A 49 26.74 16.71 0.54
C LYS A 49 26.15 17.44 -0.67
N LYS A 50 25.37 16.71 -1.50
CA LYS A 50 24.80 17.24 -2.76
C LYS A 50 23.51 18.05 -2.53
N HIS A 51 22.75 17.70 -1.51
CA HIS A 51 21.37 18.18 -1.36
C HIS A 51 21.06 18.79 -0.01
N GLU A 52 22.04 18.84 0.88
CA GLU A 52 21.94 19.36 2.25
C GLU A 52 20.88 18.69 3.13
N THR A 53 20.17 17.66 2.61
CA THR A 53 19.19 16.91 3.38
C THR A 53 19.88 16.11 4.49
N VAL A 54 19.34 16.22 5.68
CA VAL A 54 19.75 15.42 6.83
C VAL A 54 18.93 14.14 6.84
N PHE A 55 19.61 12.99 6.87
CA PHE A 55 18.98 11.69 7.08
C PHE A 55 19.21 11.27 8.52
N SER A 56 18.16 10.79 9.19
CA SER A 56 18.25 10.32 10.56
C SER A 56 17.51 9.00 10.78
N ILE A 57 18.07 8.15 11.65
CA ILE A 57 17.43 6.93 12.14
C ILE A 57 17.25 7.09 13.64
N ARG A 58 16.04 6.78 14.11
CA ARG A 58 15.62 6.95 15.51
C ARG A 58 15.09 5.63 16.08
N PRO A 59 15.13 5.42 17.42
CA PRO A 59 14.89 4.11 18.03
C PRO A 59 13.44 3.63 18.00
N ILE A 60 12.46 4.55 17.91
CA ILE A 60 11.05 4.18 17.97
C ILE A 60 10.51 3.98 16.54
N PRO A 61 10.26 2.72 16.10
CA PRO A 61 9.89 2.41 14.71
C PRO A 61 8.40 2.67 14.41
N LEU A 62 7.75 3.55 15.16
CA LEU A 62 6.33 3.86 15.03
C LEU A 62 6.05 5.01 14.06
N GLY A 63 6.95 5.26 13.11
CA GLY A 63 6.74 6.34 12.18
C GLY A 63 8.01 6.85 11.53
N GLY A 64 7.92 8.05 11.04
CA GLY A 64 8.99 8.82 10.40
C GLY A 64 8.46 10.19 10.07
N TYR A 65 9.27 11.03 9.45
CA TYR A 65 8.81 12.30 8.90
C TYR A 65 9.73 12.79 7.78
N CYS A 66 9.12 13.53 6.88
CA CYS A 66 9.80 14.29 5.85
C CYS A 66 9.56 15.77 6.13
N MET A 67 10.58 16.49 6.60
CA MET A 67 10.50 17.90 6.98
C MET A 67 11.02 18.77 5.83
N PHE A 68 10.25 19.77 5.46
CA PHE A 68 10.66 20.78 4.47
C PHE A 68 11.19 22.05 5.14
N TYR A 69 11.91 22.86 4.38
CA TYR A 69 12.24 24.19 4.84
C TYR A 69 10.97 25.05 4.89
N GLY A 70 10.72 25.68 6.02
CA GLY A 70 9.51 26.50 6.27
C GLY A 70 8.35 25.77 6.96
N ASP A 71 8.47 24.45 7.24
CA ASP A 71 7.43 23.69 7.96
C ASP A 71 7.44 23.93 9.47
N THR A 72 8.55 24.39 10.03
CA THR A 72 8.66 24.67 11.45
C THR A 72 8.73 26.17 11.67
N ASP A 73 7.82 26.68 12.50
CA ASP A 73 7.81 28.06 13.04
C ASP A 73 8.93 28.27 14.07
N ASP A 74 9.98 27.43 14.08
CA ASP A 74 11.07 27.42 15.06
C ASP A 74 12.03 28.61 14.93
N ASP A 75 11.61 29.67 14.23
CA ASP A 75 12.35 30.91 14.20
C ASP A 75 11.60 32.01 14.94
N PRO A 76 11.94 32.24 16.24
CA PRO A 76 11.33 33.33 16.99
C PRO A 76 11.54 34.71 16.36
N ASN A 77 12.48 34.85 15.43
CA ASN A 77 12.83 36.12 14.80
C ASN A 77 12.24 36.29 13.39
N GLY A 78 11.53 35.29 12.84
CA GLY A 78 10.86 35.42 11.54
C GLY A 78 11.77 35.54 10.32
N GLU A 79 13.07 35.33 10.49
CA GLU A 79 14.08 35.55 9.44
C GLU A 79 14.02 34.53 8.28
N LYS A 80 13.27 33.40 8.46
CA LYS A 80 13.23 32.32 7.46
C LYS A 80 12.11 32.41 6.44
N LYS A 81 11.22 33.40 6.53
CA LYS A 81 10.20 33.60 5.48
C LYS A 81 10.82 33.91 4.12
N ASP A 82 11.98 34.54 4.10
CA ASP A 82 12.71 34.94 2.89
C ASP A 82 13.75 33.89 2.43
N ASP A 83 13.86 32.73 3.10
CA ASP A 83 14.74 31.65 2.64
C ASP A 83 14.25 31.14 1.27
N PRO A 84 15.05 31.24 0.19
CA PRO A 84 14.67 30.77 -1.12
C PRO A 84 14.39 29.26 -1.16
N ARG A 85 14.81 28.52 -0.13
CA ARG A 85 14.55 27.08 0.04
C ARG A 85 13.21 26.79 0.68
N ASN A 86 12.49 27.80 1.16
CA ASN A 86 11.20 27.62 1.81
C ASN A 86 10.21 26.94 0.86
N SER A 87 9.64 25.81 1.30
CA SER A 87 8.67 25.02 0.53
C SER A 87 7.42 25.82 0.13
N ASN A 88 7.07 26.84 0.93
CA ASN A 88 5.95 27.73 0.63
C ASN A 88 6.17 28.62 -0.60
N ASN A 89 7.43 28.84 -1.01
CA ASN A 89 7.78 29.57 -2.21
C ASN A 89 7.66 28.72 -3.49
N ALA A 90 7.51 27.40 -3.33
CA ALA A 90 7.30 26.51 -4.47
C ALA A 90 5.88 26.65 -5.05
N PRO A 91 5.72 26.52 -6.38
CA PRO A 91 4.41 26.53 -7.02
C PRO A 91 3.44 25.55 -6.38
N VAL A 92 2.17 25.93 -6.26
CA VAL A 92 1.12 25.13 -5.57
C VAL A 92 1.05 23.71 -6.10
N TRP A 93 1.09 23.52 -7.43
CA TRP A 93 1.03 22.19 -8.03
C TRP A 93 2.17 21.27 -7.62
N LYS A 94 3.40 21.78 -7.42
CA LYS A 94 4.54 21.00 -6.94
C LYS A 94 4.33 20.54 -5.49
N ARG A 95 3.78 21.44 -4.65
CA ARG A 95 3.43 21.12 -3.27
C ARG A 95 2.33 20.05 -3.23
N MET A 96 1.29 20.19 -4.07
CA MET A 96 0.22 19.19 -4.17
C MET A 96 0.74 17.81 -4.57
N ILE A 97 1.63 17.74 -5.57
CA ILE A 97 2.28 16.47 -5.97
C ILE A 97 3.05 15.87 -4.79
N SER A 98 3.84 16.70 -4.08
CA SER A 98 4.62 16.22 -2.93
C SER A 98 3.72 15.67 -1.82
N VAL A 99 2.58 16.32 -1.54
CA VAL A 99 1.62 15.85 -0.52
C VAL A 99 0.91 14.58 -0.98
N ALA A 100 0.46 14.52 -2.23
CA ALA A 100 -0.24 13.35 -2.76
C ALA A 100 0.65 12.10 -2.90
N ALA A 101 1.97 12.30 -3.03
CA ALA A 101 2.91 11.21 -3.27
C ALA A 101 3.04 10.23 -2.10
N GLY A 102 2.81 10.66 -0.85
CA GLY A 102 2.80 9.78 0.31
C GLY A 102 1.74 8.67 0.18
N PRO A 103 0.44 9.01 0.12
CA PRO A 103 -0.61 8.03 -0.09
C PRO A 103 -0.44 7.19 -1.37
N LEU A 104 -0.01 7.81 -2.47
CA LEU A 104 0.23 7.09 -3.72
C LEU A 104 1.32 6.03 -3.58
N MET A 105 2.38 6.30 -2.83
CA MET A 105 3.44 5.32 -2.59
C MET A 105 2.94 4.12 -1.78
N ASN A 106 2.02 4.31 -0.84
CA ASN A 106 1.36 3.20 -0.15
C ASN A 106 0.49 2.35 -1.09
N MET A 107 -0.18 2.97 -2.07
CA MET A 107 -0.91 2.21 -3.10
C MET A 107 0.04 1.39 -3.97
N VAL A 108 1.19 1.95 -4.35
CA VAL A 108 2.24 1.20 -5.08
C VAL A 108 2.74 0.03 -4.24
N LEU A 109 3.01 0.24 -2.94
CA LEU A 109 3.41 -0.83 -2.04
C LEU A 109 2.35 -1.93 -1.96
N ALA A 110 1.08 -1.56 -1.78
CA ALA A 110 -0.03 -2.52 -1.72
C ALA A 110 -0.13 -3.34 -3.02
N PHE A 111 0.02 -2.69 -4.18
CA PHE A 111 0.03 -3.37 -5.48
C PHE A 111 1.20 -4.35 -5.60
N VAL A 112 2.41 -3.94 -5.25
CA VAL A 112 3.61 -4.80 -5.29
C VAL A 112 3.45 -6.01 -4.38
N VAL A 113 2.94 -5.80 -3.15
CA VAL A 113 2.69 -6.90 -2.21
C VAL A 113 1.61 -7.84 -2.74
N ALA A 114 0.50 -7.32 -3.29
CA ALA A 114 -0.57 -8.14 -3.86
C ALA A 114 -0.04 -9.01 -5.02
N VAL A 115 0.68 -8.42 -5.97
CA VAL A 115 1.29 -9.15 -7.08
C VAL A 115 2.29 -10.20 -6.58
N GLY A 116 3.12 -9.84 -5.58
CA GLY A 116 4.06 -10.79 -4.96
C GLY A 116 3.37 -11.98 -4.30
N LEU A 117 2.29 -11.74 -3.58
CA LEU A 117 1.49 -12.81 -2.97
C LEU A 117 0.81 -13.69 -4.01
N MET A 118 0.22 -13.08 -5.06
CA MET A 118 -0.38 -13.84 -6.16
C MET A 118 0.64 -14.70 -6.89
N ALA A 119 1.85 -14.18 -7.10
CA ALA A 119 2.94 -14.94 -7.74
C ALA A 119 3.46 -16.09 -6.86
N ALA A 120 3.50 -15.89 -5.53
CA ALA A 120 4.01 -16.89 -4.59
C ALA A 120 3.00 -17.99 -4.25
N TYR A 121 1.72 -17.64 -4.09
CA TYR A 121 0.68 -18.53 -3.59
C TYR A 121 -0.37 -18.90 -4.65
N GLY A 122 -0.33 -18.26 -5.82
CA GLY A 122 -1.35 -18.41 -6.85
C GLY A 122 -2.63 -17.62 -6.52
N VAL A 123 -3.63 -17.80 -7.36
CA VAL A 123 -4.97 -17.23 -7.20
C VAL A 123 -5.94 -18.35 -6.90
N THR A 124 -6.72 -18.22 -5.82
CA THR A 124 -7.80 -19.16 -5.54
C THR A 124 -8.92 -18.92 -6.54
N ILE A 125 -9.13 -19.89 -7.45
CA ILE A 125 -10.26 -19.89 -8.37
C ILE A 125 -11.42 -20.58 -7.68
N ALA A 126 -12.53 -19.87 -7.46
CA ALA A 126 -13.74 -20.48 -6.97
C ALA A 126 -14.32 -21.40 -8.05
N THR A 127 -14.48 -22.68 -7.74
CA THR A 127 -15.21 -23.64 -8.56
C THR A 127 -16.54 -23.94 -7.92
N PRO A 128 -17.68 -23.84 -8.64
CA PRO A 128 -18.98 -24.19 -8.10
C PRO A 128 -19.05 -25.68 -7.80
N PHE A 129 -19.53 -26.04 -6.61
CA PHE A 129 -19.68 -27.42 -6.17
C PHE A 129 -21.08 -27.67 -5.61
N VAL A 130 -21.50 -28.93 -5.63
CA VAL A 130 -22.77 -29.37 -5.05
C VAL A 130 -22.66 -29.40 -3.53
N ALA A 131 -23.33 -28.50 -2.84
CA ALA A 131 -23.32 -28.47 -1.35
C ALA A 131 -24.16 -29.58 -0.74
N SER A 132 -25.34 -29.89 -1.33
CA SER A 132 -26.23 -30.94 -0.89
C SER A 132 -27.13 -31.37 -2.04
N VAL A 133 -27.61 -32.59 -2.00
CA VAL A 133 -28.59 -33.15 -2.95
C VAL A 133 -29.78 -33.63 -2.16
N THR A 134 -30.97 -33.22 -2.55
CA THR A 134 -32.23 -33.69 -1.92
C THR A 134 -32.54 -35.10 -2.37
N GLU A 135 -32.81 -36.02 -1.43
CA GLU A 135 -33.19 -37.39 -1.74
C GLU A 135 -34.48 -37.43 -2.58
N GLY A 136 -34.49 -38.30 -3.59
CA GLY A 136 -35.63 -38.42 -4.54
C GLY A 136 -35.76 -37.27 -5.54
N SER A 137 -34.79 -36.35 -5.61
CA SER A 137 -34.75 -35.33 -6.63
C SER A 137 -34.19 -35.84 -7.97
N PRO A 138 -34.50 -35.24 -9.11
CA PRO A 138 -33.89 -35.59 -10.40
C PRO A 138 -32.34 -35.52 -10.36
N ALA A 139 -31.77 -34.65 -9.55
CA ALA A 139 -30.33 -34.55 -9.34
C ALA A 139 -29.78 -35.81 -8.65
N ALA A 140 -30.47 -36.32 -7.63
CA ALA A 140 -30.11 -37.58 -6.96
C ALA A 140 -30.24 -38.80 -7.92
N GLU A 141 -31.29 -38.84 -8.73
CA GLU A 141 -31.53 -39.86 -9.71
C GLU A 141 -30.48 -39.86 -10.83
N SER A 142 -29.94 -38.68 -11.19
CA SER A 142 -28.85 -38.56 -12.14
C SER A 142 -27.46 -38.89 -11.60
N GLY A 143 -27.38 -39.24 -10.28
CA GLY A 143 -26.15 -39.68 -9.63
C GLY A 143 -25.28 -38.53 -9.07
N LEU A 144 -25.79 -37.30 -9.00
CA LEU A 144 -25.10 -36.19 -8.35
C LEU A 144 -25.01 -36.39 -6.83
N THR A 145 -23.84 -36.13 -6.28
CA THR A 145 -23.57 -36.26 -4.83
C THR A 145 -23.02 -34.94 -4.26
N ALA A 146 -23.20 -34.78 -2.94
CA ALA A 146 -22.61 -33.65 -2.27
C ALA A 146 -21.07 -33.70 -2.38
N GLY A 147 -20.44 -32.60 -2.75
CA GLY A 147 -19.00 -32.47 -3.03
C GLY A 147 -18.62 -32.54 -4.49
N ASP A 148 -19.53 -32.91 -5.39
CA ASP A 148 -19.27 -32.91 -6.83
C ASP A 148 -19.00 -31.48 -7.31
N VAL A 149 -18.06 -31.35 -8.26
CA VAL A 149 -17.65 -30.05 -8.83
C VAL A 149 -18.12 -29.99 -10.28
N PHE A 150 -18.74 -28.89 -10.65
CA PHE A 150 -19.13 -28.64 -12.03
C PHE A 150 -17.90 -28.26 -12.87
N VAL A 151 -17.45 -29.14 -13.73
CA VAL A 151 -16.35 -28.90 -14.67
C VAL A 151 -16.87 -28.22 -15.94
N SER A 152 -17.98 -28.73 -16.48
CA SER A 152 -18.65 -28.11 -17.63
C SER A 152 -20.15 -28.41 -17.60
N VAL A 153 -20.96 -27.50 -18.14
CA VAL A 153 -22.39 -27.64 -18.32
C VAL A 153 -22.72 -27.21 -19.75
N GLY A 154 -23.41 -28.07 -20.47
CA GLY A 154 -23.80 -27.77 -21.87
C GLY A 154 -22.63 -27.46 -22.82
N GLY A 155 -21.41 -27.94 -22.49
CA GLY A 155 -20.19 -27.65 -23.26
C GLY A 155 -19.49 -26.33 -22.85
N GLN A 156 -20.02 -25.62 -21.87
CA GLN A 156 -19.36 -24.41 -21.29
C GLN A 156 -18.55 -24.79 -20.07
N GLU A 157 -17.30 -24.36 -20.03
CA GLU A 157 -16.41 -24.56 -18.86
C GLU A 157 -16.89 -23.74 -17.66
N MET A 158 -16.99 -24.39 -16.50
CA MET A 158 -17.47 -23.77 -15.24
C MET A 158 -16.35 -23.41 -14.27
N THR A 159 -15.09 -23.71 -14.61
CA THR A 159 -13.94 -23.34 -13.77
C THR A 159 -13.85 -21.81 -13.66
N GLY A 160 -13.85 -21.28 -12.44
CA GLY A 160 -13.81 -19.82 -12.19
C GLY A 160 -15.13 -19.08 -12.45
N ARG A 161 -16.22 -19.81 -12.68
CA ARG A 161 -17.56 -19.26 -12.83
C ARG A 161 -18.28 -19.17 -11.48
N THR A 162 -19.34 -18.36 -11.43
CA THR A 162 -20.18 -18.21 -10.24
C THR A 162 -21.28 -19.29 -10.21
N VAL A 163 -21.92 -19.44 -9.05
CA VAL A 163 -23.09 -20.32 -8.90
C VAL A 163 -24.22 -19.88 -9.85
N THR A 164 -24.35 -18.58 -10.09
CA THR A 164 -25.35 -18.01 -11.02
C THR A 164 -25.09 -18.47 -12.45
N ASP A 165 -23.83 -18.47 -12.89
CA ASP A 165 -23.47 -18.94 -14.25
C ASP A 165 -23.83 -20.43 -14.44
N VAL A 166 -23.67 -21.25 -13.40
CA VAL A 166 -24.06 -22.67 -13.43
C VAL A 166 -25.59 -22.81 -13.51
N SER A 167 -26.32 -22.01 -12.69
CA SER A 167 -27.78 -22.01 -12.72
C SER A 167 -28.33 -21.62 -14.08
N ASP A 168 -27.78 -20.59 -14.70
CA ASP A 168 -28.17 -20.11 -16.03
C ASP A 168 -27.83 -21.12 -17.16
N ALA A 169 -26.80 -21.92 -16.96
CA ALA A 169 -26.40 -22.95 -17.92
C ALA A 169 -27.23 -24.25 -17.81
N ILE A 170 -27.86 -24.48 -16.65
CA ILE A 170 -28.74 -25.65 -16.41
C ILE A 170 -30.17 -25.33 -16.88
N GLY A 171 -30.63 -24.09 -16.87
CA GLY A 171 -31.94 -23.61 -17.33
C GLY A 171 -32.96 -23.58 -16.22
#